data_66b6faf4cb795774680a4089f4b8bf0b
#
_entry.id   66b6faf4cb795774680a4089f4b8bf0b
#
_cell.length_a   1.000
_cell.length_b   1.000
_cell.length_c   1.000
_cell.angle_alpha   90.00
_cell.angle_beta   90.00
_cell.angle_gamma   90.00
#
_symmetry.space_group_name_H-M   'P 1'
#
loop_
_entity.id
_entity.type
_entity.pdbx_description
1 polymer ?
#
loop_
_entity_poly.entity_id
_entity_poly.type
_entity_poly.pdbx_seq_one_letter_code
_entity_poly.pdbx_strand_id
1 'polypeptide(L)'
;MTEAVGDYWNHNTAYHPWLVGLAAMHRGDVLDVGCGDGLLAQRFAPVSRSVTGIEPDPETADRALGRIGDLENVQISHASFEEFDPGTRRFDLITFVASLHHMDLRTTLSRARDVLTPSGEIAVVGLSANESAWDWVWSACCLPAVKVGSRLHGDTPDIGVVLADPRESLRTIRHITAEVLPGAVIRRKLYYRYLLRWSSGPSGR
;
A
#
# COMPACT_ATOMS: atom_id res chain seq x y z
N MET A 1 -15.75 -9.23 -23.53
CA MET A 1 -14.94 -8.03 -23.82
C MET A 1 -14.89 -7.24 -22.52
N THR A 2 -13.85 -7.42 -21.73
CA THR A 2 -13.62 -6.66 -20.50
C THR A 2 -13.06 -5.30 -20.94
N GLU A 3 -13.79 -4.20 -20.70
CA GLU A 3 -13.25 -2.87 -20.90
C GLU A 3 -11.94 -2.76 -20.11
N ALA A 4 -10.87 -2.37 -20.77
CA ALA A 4 -9.61 -2.05 -20.10
C ALA A 4 -9.90 -0.93 -19.12
N VAL A 5 -9.85 -1.24 -17.82
CA VAL A 5 -10.06 -0.25 -16.75
C VAL A 5 -8.94 0.76 -16.87
N GLY A 6 -9.24 1.96 -17.39
CA GLY A 6 -8.29 3.05 -17.58
C GLY A 6 -7.69 3.52 -16.25
N ASP A 7 -6.72 4.42 -16.32
CA ASP A 7 -6.20 5.14 -15.16
C ASP A 7 -7.34 5.92 -14.49
N TYR A 8 -7.43 5.80 -13.18
CA TYR A 8 -8.38 6.55 -12.35
C TYR A 8 -7.64 7.27 -11.22
N TRP A 9 -8.33 8.25 -10.63
CA TRP A 9 -7.82 8.95 -9.46
C TRP A 9 -8.73 8.72 -8.25
N ASN A 10 -8.11 8.46 -7.11
CA ASN A 10 -8.73 8.49 -5.79
C ASN A 10 -7.68 8.88 -4.74
N HIS A 11 -8.08 8.96 -3.49
CA HIS A 11 -7.21 9.38 -2.39
C HIS A 11 -6.01 8.44 -2.13
N ASN A 12 -6.08 7.18 -2.56
CA ASN A 12 -4.97 6.23 -2.47
C ASN A 12 -3.99 6.47 -3.62
N THR A 13 -4.49 6.62 -4.84
CA THR A 13 -3.67 6.82 -6.04
C THR A 13 -2.89 8.12 -6.03
N ALA A 14 -3.32 9.12 -5.22
CA ALA A 14 -2.58 10.35 -4.97
C ALA A 14 -1.16 10.10 -4.41
N TYR A 15 -0.93 8.94 -3.79
CA TYR A 15 0.37 8.55 -3.23
C TYR A 15 1.16 7.59 -4.13
N HIS A 16 0.60 7.11 -5.25
CA HIS A 16 1.32 6.25 -6.19
C HIS A 16 2.65 6.85 -6.69
N PRO A 17 2.75 8.17 -7.02
CA PRO A 17 4.02 8.74 -7.46
C PRO A 17 5.14 8.60 -6.41
N TRP A 18 4.81 8.70 -5.12
CA TRP A 18 5.77 8.47 -4.05
C TRP A 18 6.23 7.01 -3.98
N LEU A 19 5.31 6.05 -4.07
CA LEU A 19 5.62 4.61 -4.05
C LEU A 19 6.43 4.19 -5.29
N VAL A 20 6.03 4.66 -6.47
CA VAL A 20 6.78 4.43 -7.72
C VAL A 20 8.20 5.02 -7.64
N GLY A 21 8.34 6.19 -6.99
CA GLY A 21 9.66 6.77 -6.71
C GLY A 21 10.54 5.89 -5.83
N LEU A 22 9.96 5.24 -4.80
CA LEU A 22 10.68 4.27 -3.96
C LEU A 22 11.08 3.02 -4.79
N ALA A 23 10.17 2.45 -5.56
CA ALA A 23 10.47 1.31 -6.44
C ALA A 23 11.60 1.64 -7.44
N ALA A 24 11.58 2.84 -8.03
CA ALA A 24 12.61 3.30 -8.95
C ALA A 24 13.99 3.47 -8.30
N MET A 25 14.06 3.75 -7.00
CA MET A 25 15.33 3.78 -6.26
C MET A 25 15.90 2.38 -6.04
N HIS A 26 15.05 1.41 -5.71
CA HIS A 26 15.47 0.02 -5.51
C HIS A 26 15.75 -0.71 -6.82
N ARG A 27 14.93 -0.50 -7.84
CA ARG A 27 14.97 -1.23 -9.13
C ARG A 27 14.95 -2.76 -8.96
N GLY A 28 14.44 -3.22 -7.85
CA GLY A 28 14.45 -4.61 -7.39
C GLY A 28 13.09 -5.28 -7.50
N ASP A 29 12.91 -6.29 -6.66
CA ASP A 29 11.66 -7.04 -6.56
C ASP A 29 10.69 -6.34 -5.61
N VAL A 30 9.47 -6.12 -6.07
CA VAL A 30 8.40 -5.44 -5.33
C VAL A 30 7.30 -6.42 -4.98
N LEU A 31 6.81 -6.35 -3.74
CA LEU A 31 5.60 -7.03 -3.28
C LEU A 31 4.54 -5.97 -2.95
N ASP A 32 3.41 -6.00 -3.65
CA ASP A 32 2.25 -5.13 -3.39
C ASP A 32 1.15 -5.94 -2.69
N VAL A 33 0.96 -5.65 -1.40
CA VAL A 33 0.07 -6.43 -0.51
C VAL A 33 -1.33 -5.80 -0.47
N GLY A 34 -2.32 -6.55 -0.95
CA GLY A 34 -3.66 -6.04 -1.23
C GLY A 34 -3.62 -5.11 -2.43
N CYS A 35 -3.16 -5.64 -3.57
CA CYS A 35 -2.89 -4.85 -4.78
C CYS A 35 -4.16 -4.34 -5.47
N GLY A 36 -5.34 -4.75 -4.99
CA GLY A 36 -6.60 -4.36 -5.55
C GLY A 36 -6.71 -4.75 -7.03
N ASP A 37 -7.16 -3.84 -7.85
CA ASP A 37 -7.29 -4.02 -9.30
C ASP A 37 -5.96 -3.93 -10.08
N GLY A 38 -4.81 -3.93 -9.40
CA GLY A 38 -3.48 -3.98 -10.01
C GLY A 38 -2.93 -2.66 -10.57
N LEU A 39 -3.60 -1.51 -10.37
CA LEU A 39 -3.14 -0.24 -10.92
C LEU A 39 -1.75 0.16 -10.42
N LEU A 40 -1.45 -0.05 -9.14
CA LEU A 40 -0.12 0.25 -8.60
C LEU A 40 0.92 -0.76 -9.11
N ALA A 41 0.57 -2.05 -9.17
CA ALA A 41 1.44 -3.09 -9.72
C ALA A 41 1.82 -2.78 -11.19
N GLN A 42 0.86 -2.35 -12.00
CA GLN A 42 1.10 -1.88 -13.38
C GLN A 42 2.08 -0.69 -13.42
N ARG A 43 1.93 0.27 -12.51
CA ARG A 43 2.80 1.45 -12.43
C ARG A 43 4.22 1.13 -11.92
N PHE A 44 4.38 0.05 -11.16
CA PHE A 44 5.69 -0.44 -10.72
C PHE A 44 6.46 -1.14 -11.84
N ALA A 45 5.77 -1.76 -12.80
CA ALA A 45 6.39 -2.57 -13.86
C ALA A 45 7.59 -1.89 -14.55
N PRO A 46 7.50 -0.63 -15.05
CA PRO A 46 8.58 -0.01 -15.81
C PRO A 46 9.81 0.36 -14.96
N VAL A 47 9.70 0.35 -13.63
CA VAL A 47 10.76 0.81 -12.72
C VAL A 47 11.32 -0.28 -11.82
N SER A 48 10.77 -1.51 -11.89
CA SER A 48 11.11 -2.64 -11.04
C SER A 48 11.64 -3.82 -11.84
N ARG A 49 12.46 -4.67 -11.23
CA ARG A 49 12.90 -5.94 -11.82
C ARG A 49 11.73 -6.91 -11.96
N SER A 50 10.98 -7.09 -10.88
CA SER A 50 9.73 -7.84 -10.88
C SER A 50 8.74 -7.24 -9.89
N VAL A 51 7.46 -7.46 -10.14
CA VAL A 51 6.36 -7.06 -9.26
C VAL A 51 5.50 -8.28 -8.96
N THR A 52 5.23 -8.51 -7.69
CA THR A 52 4.23 -9.50 -7.25
C THR A 52 3.12 -8.74 -6.53
N GLY A 53 1.92 -8.75 -7.08
CA GLY A 53 0.71 -8.30 -6.40
C GLY A 53 0.02 -9.49 -5.73
N ILE A 54 -0.48 -9.31 -4.52
CA ILE A 54 -1.33 -10.31 -3.86
C ILE A 54 -2.66 -9.68 -3.48
N GLU A 55 -3.76 -10.37 -3.77
CA GLU A 55 -5.12 -9.91 -3.53
C GLU A 55 -6.00 -11.08 -3.08
N PRO A 56 -6.64 -11.01 -1.90
CA PRO A 56 -7.47 -12.11 -1.39
C PRO A 56 -8.85 -12.21 -2.06
N ASP A 57 -9.39 -11.12 -2.62
CA ASP A 57 -10.68 -11.16 -3.29
C ASP A 57 -10.53 -11.65 -4.73
N PRO A 58 -11.20 -12.77 -5.11
CA PRO A 58 -10.99 -13.40 -6.41
C PRO A 58 -11.43 -12.49 -7.58
N GLU A 59 -12.55 -11.77 -7.43
CA GLU A 59 -13.04 -10.90 -8.50
C GLU A 59 -12.11 -9.71 -8.73
N THR A 60 -11.53 -9.20 -7.65
CA THR A 60 -10.55 -8.10 -7.69
C THR A 60 -9.23 -8.57 -8.28
N ALA A 61 -8.76 -9.77 -7.90
CA ALA A 61 -7.58 -10.40 -8.47
C ALA A 61 -7.73 -10.65 -9.97
N ASP A 62 -8.89 -11.09 -10.43
CA ASP A 62 -9.20 -11.26 -11.87
C ASP A 62 -9.16 -9.92 -12.62
N ARG A 63 -9.65 -8.83 -12.01
CA ARG A 63 -9.51 -7.49 -12.59
C ARG A 63 -8.05 -7.05 -12.68
N ALA A 64 -7.25 -7.37 -11.64
CA ALA A 64 -5.82 -7.08 -11.65
C ALA A 64 -5.10 -7.85 -12.76
N LEU A 65 -5.39 -9.14 -12.94
CA LEU A 65 -4.87 -9.95 -14.04
C LEU A 65 -5.24 -9.35 -15.41
N GLY A 66 -6.48 -8.94 -15.58
CA GLY A 66 -6.92 -8.25 -16.79
C GLY A 66 -6.19 -6.93 -17.06
N ARG A 67 -5.88 -6.18 -15.99
CA ARG A 67 -5.16 -4.89 -16.09
C ARG A 67 -3.69 -5.07 -16.46
N ILE A 68 -2.98 -6.01 -15.82
CA ILE A 68 -1.55 -6.21 -16.10
C ILE A 68 -1.31 -6.79 -17.50
N GLY A 69 -2.30 -7.53 -18.07
CA GLY A 69 -2.21 -8.07 -19.42
C GLY A 69 -0.91 -8.84 -19.66
N ASP A 70 -0.14 -8.39 -20.67
CA ASP A 70 1.09 -9.06 -21.13
C ASP A 70 2.37 -8.50 -20.46
N LEU A 71 2.28 -7.85 -19.29
CA LEU A 71 3.46 -7.37 -18.57
C LEU A 71 4.25 -8.55 -18.01
N GLU A 72 5.36 -8.91 -18.67
CA GLU A 72 6.17 -10.09 -18.36
C GLU A 72 6.78 -10.08 -16.95
N ASN A 73 7.00 -8.89 -16.37
CA ASN A 73 7.61 -8.75 -15.07
C ASN A 73 6.61 -8.50 -13.92
N VAL A 74 5.30 -8.68 -14.17
CA VAL A 74 4.24 -8.54 -13.16
C VAL A 74 3.49 -9.86 -12.99
N GLN A 75 3.29 -10.26 -11.74
CA GLN A 75 2.49 -11.42 -11.39
C GLN A 75 1.44 -11.04 -10.35
N ILE A 76 0.21 -11.51 -10.53
CA ILE A 76 -0.85 -11.38 -9.51
C ILE A 76 -1.11 -12.77 -8.93
N SER A 77 -1.18 -12.85 -7.61
CA SER A 77 -1.53 -14.07 -6.88
C SER A 77 -2.83 -13.84 -6.11
N HIS A 78 -3.81 -14.69 -6.35
CA HIS A 78 -5.01 -14.75 -5.52
C HIS A 78 -4.68 -15.44 -4.20
N ALA A 79 -4.32 -14.65 -3.20
CA ALA A 79 -3.97 -15.11 -1.86
C ALA A 79 -4.07 -13.96 -0.84
N SER A 80 -4.36 -14.29 0.41
CA SER A 80 -4.08 -13.38 1.52
C SER A 80 -2.58 -13.30 1.79
N PHE A 81 -2.14 -12.22 2.47
CA PHE A 81 -0.71 -12.12 2.83
C PHE A 81 -0.29 -13.22 3.80
N GLU A 82 -1.20 -13.73 4.61
CA GLU A 82 -0.94 -14.83 5.57
C GLU A 82 -0.71 -16.16 4.86
N GLU A 83 -1.42 -16.41 3.74
CA GLU A 83 -1.34 -17.65 2.96
C GLU A 83 -0.25 -17.60 1.88
N PHE A 84 0.16 -16.42 1.46
CA PHE A 84 1.16 -16.25 0.41
C PHE A 84 2.52 -16.81 0.84
N ASP A 85 3.02 -17.83 0.14
CA ASP A 85 4.35 -18.38 0.35
C ASP A 85 5.35 -17.78 -0.65
N PRO A 86 6.25 -16.90 -0.22
CA PRO A 86 7.30 -16.39 -1.08
C PRO A 86 8.40 -17.42 -1.39
N GLY A 87 8.43 -18.56 -0.71
CA GLY A 87 9.53 -19.50 -0.78
C GLY A 87 10.85 -18.86 -0.31
N THR A 88 11.88 -18.94 -1.15
CA THR A 88 13.19 -18.30 -0.89
C THR A 88 13.28 -16.85 -1.38
N ARG A 89 12.25 -16.34 -2.06
CA ARG A 89 12.27 -14.97 -2.58
C ARG A 89 12.29 -13.94 -1.44
N ARG A 90 12.99 -12.85 -1.69
CA ARG A 90 13.02 -11.68 -0.82
C ARG A 90 12.74 -10.45 -1.66
N PHE A 91 12.13 -9.45 -1.05
CA PHE A 91 11.67 -8.25 -1.74
C PHE A 91 12.50 -7.03 -1.34
N ASP A 92 12.78 -6.17 -2.29
CA ASP A 92 13.47 -4.91 -2.06
C ASP A 92 12.51 -3.81 -1.61
N LEU A 93 11.23 -3.92 -1.98
CA LEU A 93 10.16 -3.05 -1.53
C LEU A 93 8.90 -3.85 -1.26
N ILE A 94 8.28 -3.64 -0.10
CA ILE A 94 6.94 -4.15 0.21
C ILE A 94 6.01 -2.99 0.44
N THR A 95 4.87 -2.97 -0.26
CA THR A 95 3.88 -1.89 -0.18
C THR A 95 2.55 -2.38 0.38
N PHE A 96 1.91 -1.52 1.18
CA PHE A 96 0.54 -1.68 1.67
C PHE A 96 -0.21 -0.38 1.38
N VAL A 97 -1.18 -0.41 0.49
CA VAL A 97 -1.98 0.77 0.14
C VAL A 97 -3.43 0.52 0.50
N ALA A 98 -3.87 1.15 1.59
CA ALA A 98 -5.22 0.95 2.16
C ALA A 98 -5.58 -0.53 2.41
N SER A 99 -4.60 -1.39 2.66
CA SER A 99 -4.78 -2.83 2.89
C SER A 99 -4.43 -3.26 4.32
N LEU A 100 -3.45 -2.62 4.97
CA LEU A 100 -2.92 -3.05 6.26
C LEU A 100 -3.96 -3.08 7.40
N HIS A 101 -4.99 -2.23 7.36
CA HIS A 101 -6.04 -2.17 8.39
C HIS A 101 -7.03 -3.36 8.35
N HIS A 102 -6.94 -4.23 7.35
CA HIS A 102 -7.69 -5.49 7.28
C HIS A 102 -6.98 -6.65 7.99
N MET A 103 -5.71 -6.47 8.39
CA MET A 103 -4.81 -7.52 8.89
C MET A 103 -4.42 -7.28 10.34
N ASP A 104 -3.93 -8.30 11.04
CA ASP A 104 -3.25 -8.08 12.33
C ASP A 104 -1.94 -7.32 12.13
N LEU A 105 -1.87 -6.10 12.66
CA LEU A 105 -0.78 -5.17 12.42
C LEU A 105 0.59 -5.73 12.81
N ARG A 106 0.67 -6.38 13.98
CA ARG A 106 1.94 -6.89 14.53
C ARG A 106 2.48 -8.04 13.69
N THR A 107 1.64 -9.02 13.45
CA THR A 107 1.99 -10.22 12.68
C THR A 107 2.36 -9.86 11.25
N THR A 108 1.56 -9.00 10.63
CA THR A 108 1.77 -8.54 9.24
C THR A 108 3.09 -7.79 9.08
N LEU A 109 3.40 -6.81 9.95
CA LEU A 109 4.66 -6.08 9.88
C LEU A 109 5.88 -6.96 10.19
N SER A 110 5.75 -7.91 11.13
CA SER A 110 6.82 -8.88 11.42
C SER A 110 7.10 -9.75 10.19
N ARG A 111 6.06 -10.33 9.60
CA ARG A 111 6.17 -11.13 8.39
C ARG A 111 6.75 -10.34 7.21
N ALA A 112 6.29 -9.11 7.01
CA ALA A 112 6.84 -8.25 5.95
C ALA A 112 8.34 -8.02 6.14
N ARG A 113 8.78 -7.73 7.37
CA ARG A 113 10.21 -7.60 7.70
C ARG A 113 11.01 -8.86 7.36
N ASP A 114 10.46 -10.04 7.67
CA ASP A 114 11.16 -11.32 7.53
C ASP A 114 11.32 -11.75 6.05
N VAL A 115 10.52 -11.21 5.13
CA VAL A 115 10.60 -11.48 3.69
C VAL A 115 11.29 -10.36 2.88
N LEU A 116 11.85 -9.35 3.55
CA LEU A 116 12.68 -8.32 2.91
C LEU A 116 14.10 -8.80 2.63
N THR A 117 14.73 -8.16 1.65
CA THR A 117 16.18 -8.17 1.49
C THR A 117 16.86 -7.38 2.62
N PRO A 118 18.17 -7.57 2.88
CA PRO A 118 18.89 -6.83 3.93
C PRO A 118 18.88 -5.30 3.77
N SER A 119 18.61 -4.79 2.58
CA SER A 119 18.46 -3.35 2.27
C SER A 119 17.06 -2.99 1.84
N GLY A 120 16.10 -3.88 2.05
CA GLY A 120 14.72 -3.70 1.63
C GLY A 120 13.96 -2.69 2.48
N GLU A 121 12.83 -2.27 1.97
CA GLU A 121 12.00 -1.21 2.54
C GLU A 121 10.53 -1.62 2.63
N ILE A 122 9.85 -1.21 3.70
CA ILE A 122 8.39 -1.28 3.85
C ILE A 122 7.83 0.12 3.70
N ALA A 123 6.85 0.29 2.82
CA ALA A 123 6.13 1.53 2.60
C ALA A 123 4.61 1.32 2.73
N VAL A 124 3.97 2.10 3.61
CA VAL A 124 2.52 1.99 3.87
C VAL A 124 1.83 3.32 3.59
N VAL A 125 0.76 3.27 2.84
CA VAL A 125 -0.27 4.32 2.75
C VAL A 125 -1.50 3.79 3.47
N GLY A 126 -1.62 4.11 4.76
CA GLY A 126 -2.61 3.50 5.64
C GLY A 126 -3.70 4.45 6.11
N LEU A 127 -4.78 3.87 6.64
CA LEU A 127 -5.83 4.56 7.37
C LEU A 127 -5.69 4.28 8.86
N SER A 128 -6.13 5.22 9.70
CA SER A 128 -6.19 5.05 11.14
C SER A 128 -7.55 5.49 11.67
N ALA A 129 -8.02 4.83 12.73
CA ALA A 129 -9.20 5.25 13.45
C ALA A 129 -8.98 6.60 14.15
N ASN A 130 -10.05 7.39 14.27
CA ASN A 130 -10.06 8.61 15.06
C ASN A 130 -10.43 8.25 16.51
N GLU A 131 -9.50 8.37 17.46
CA GLU A 131 -9.73 8.10 18.88
C GLU A 131 -9.77 9.37 19.72
N SER A 132 -9.03 10.41 19.34
CA SER A 132 -8.89 11.64 20.10
C SER A 132 -9.63 12.81 19.46
N ALA A 133 -9.98 13.83 20.27
CA ALA A 133 -10.52 15.10 19.77
C ALA A 133 -9.58 15.73 18.71
N TRP A 134 -8.27 15.56 18.87
CA TRP A 134 -7.28 16.04 17.91
C TRP A 134 -7.36 15.33 16.56
N ASP A 135 -7.69 14.03 16.55
CA ASP A 135 -7.88 13.26 15.32
C ASP A 135 -9.10 13.79 14.55
N TRP A 136 -10.17 14.14 15.26
CA TRP A 136 -11.36 14.75 14.67
C TRP A 136 -11.08 16.15 14.12
N VAL A 137 -10.31 16.98 14.84
CA VAL A 137 -9.88 18.30 14.35
C VAL A 137 -9.05 18.15 13.08
N TRP A 138 -8.07 17.23 13.06
CA TRP A 138 -7.26 16.96 11.89
C TRP A 138 -8.13 16.50 10.71
N SER A 139 -9.05 15.58 10.95
CA SER A 139 -9.99 15.09 9.94
C SER A 139 -10.84 16.23 9.35
N ALA A 140 -11.34 17.11 10.19
CA ALA A 140 -12.07 18.30 9.75
C ALA A 140 -11.20 19.25 8.88
N CYS A 141 -9.95 19.45 9.27
CA CYS A 141 -8.99 20.25 8.50
C CYS A 141 -8.66 19.64 7.12
N CYS A 142 -8.78 18.31 6.95
CA CYS A 142 -8.57 17.66 5.68
C CYS A 142 -9.76 17.81 4.70
N LEU A 143 -10.96 18.12 5.18
CA LEU A 143 -12.18 18.23 4.36
C LEU A 143 -12.05 19.15 3.12
N PRO A 144 -11.46 20.37 3.22
CA PRO A 144 -11.29 21.22 2.06
C PRO A 144 -10.39 20.59 0.99
N ALA A 145 -9.28 19.96 1.42
CA ALA A 145 -8.34 19.30 0.52
C ALA A 145 -8.98 18.09 -0.17
N VAL A 146 -9.78 17.30 0.56
CA VAL A 146 -10.57 16.19 0.03
C VAL A 146 -11.52 16.70 -1.06
N LYS A 147 -12.34 17.73 -0.75
CA LYS A 147 -13.31 18.28 -1.70
C LYS A 147 -12.67 18.89 -2.96
N VAL A 148 -11.54 19.58 -2.78
CA VAL A 148 -10.81 20.18 -3.91
C VAL A 148 -10.15 19.08 -4.74
N GLY A 149 -9.50 18.10 -4.11
CA GLY A 149 -8.88 16.98 -4.81
C GLY A 149 -9.88 16.18 -5.64
N SER A 150 -11.01 15.78 -5.04
CA SER A 150 -12.07 15.06 -5.74
C SER A 150 -12.67 15.84 -6.93
N ARG A 151 -12.82 17.16 -6.78
CA ARG A 151 -13.34 18.00 -7.89
C ARG A 151 -12.34 18.19 -9.02
N LEU A 152 -11.06 18.34 -8.71
CA LEU A 152 -10.03 18.59 -9.72
C LEU A 152 -9.68 17.34 -10.54
N HIS A 153 -9.79 16.14 -9.92
CA HIS A 153 -9.32 14.90 -10.52
C HIS A 153 -10.44 13.94 -10.94
N GLY A 154 -11.72 14.30 -10.71
CA GLY A 154 -12.83 13.40 -11.02
C GLY A 154 -12.76 12.12 -10.18
N ASP A 155 -12.87 12.26 -8.85
CA ASP A 155 -12.75 11.13 -7.89
C ASP A 155 -13.66 9.95 -8.28
N THR A 156 -13.07 8.77 -8.35
CA THR A 156 -13.77 7.51 -8.57
C THR A 156 -13.79 6.76 -7.23
N PRO A 157 -14.76 7.04 -6.34
CA PRO A 157 -14.76 6.50 -4.98
C PRO A 157 -15.03 4.99 -4.93
N ASP A 158 -15.83 4.48 -5.85
CA ASP A 158 -16.19 3.06 -5.92
C ASP A 158 -15.48 2.38 -7.07
N ILE A 159 -14.41 1.65 -6.73
CA ILE A 159 -13.66 0.78 -7.65
C ILE A 159 -13.96 -0.70 -7.40
N GLY A 160 -15.03 -1.01 -6.66
CA GLY A 160 -15.43 -2.39 -6.33
C GLY A 160 -14.44 -3.13 -5.42
N VAL A 161 -13.68 -2.42 -4.60
CA VAL A 161 -12.78 -3.01 -3.58
C VAL A 161 -13.49 -3.01 -2.23
N VAL A 162 -13.35 -4.10 -1.48
CA VAL A 162 -13.94 -4.23 -0.13
C VAL A 162 -13.36 -3.15 0.80
N LEU A 163 -14.25 -2.31 1.33
CA LEU A 163 -13.89 -1.26 2.28
C LEU A 163 -14.17 -1.74 3.71
N ALA A 164 -13.22 -1.53 4.61
CA ALA A 164 -13.42 -1.70 6.04
C ALA A 164 -12.95 -0.45 6.78
N ASP A 165 -13.61 -0.16 7.90
CA ASP A 165 -13.18 0.92 8.78
C ASP A 165 -11.89 0.52 9.51
N PRO A 166 -10.92 1.43 9.62
CA PRO A 166 -9.69 1.16 10.36
C PRO A 166 -9.99 0.93 11.84
N ARG A 167 -9.39 -0.13 12.40
CA ARG A 167 -9.57 -0.54 13.81
C ARG A 167 -8.61 0.18 14.74
N GLU A 168 -7.36 0.35 14.32
CA GLU A 168 -6.30 0.90 15.13
C GLU A 168 -6.18 2.41 14.98
N SER A 169 -5.97 3.09 16.10
CA SER A 169 -5.60 4.50 16.12
C SER A 169 -4.15 4.70 15.65
N LEU A 170 -3.83 5.91 15.20
CA LEU A 170 -2.47 6.26 14.84
C LEU A 170 -1.49 6.12 16.03
N ARG A 171 -1.96 6.24 17.25
CA ARG A 171 -1.16 6.03 18.47
C ARG A 171 -0.79 4.56 18.61
N THR A 172 -1.77 3.66 18.48
CA THR A 172 -1.58 2.21 18.52
C THR A 172 -0.64 1.75 17.40
N ILE A 173 -0.86 2.26 16.17
CA ILE A 173 -0.01 1.98 15.02
C ILE A 173 1.45 2.37 15.31
N ARG A 174 1.69 3.56 15.85
CA ARG A 174 3.04 4.02 16.22
C ARG A 174 3.69 3.14 17.27
N HIS A 175 2.93 2.74 18.28
CA HIS A 175 3.44 1.89 19.37
C HIS A 175 3.88 0.52 18.84
N ILE A 176 3.00 -0.19 18.15
CA ILE A 176 3.29 -1.51 17.57
C ILE A 176 4.44 -1.42 16.54
N THR A 177 4.40 -0.41 15.68
CA THR A 177 5.45 -0.21 14.68
C THR A 177 6.82 0.03 15.34
N ALA A 178 6.90 0.81 16.41
CA ALA A 178 8.18 1.06 17.10
C ALA A 178 8.78 -0.22 17.70
N GLU A 179 7.96 -1.19 18.10
CA GLU A 179 8.43 -2.48 18.62
C GLU A 179 8.88 -3.43 17.49
N VAL A 180 8.13 -3.49 16.39
CA VAL A 180 8.36 -4.45 15.31
C VAL A 180 9.39 -3.94 14.28
N LEU A 181 9.34 -2.64 13.98
CA LEU A 181 10.14 -1.94 12.98
C LEU A 181 10.85 -0.73 13.62
N PRO A 182 11.86 -0.95 14.49
CA PRO A 182 12.57 0.14 15.17
C PRO A 182 13.15 1.13 14.15
N GLY A 183 12.93 2.43 14.41
CA GLY A 183 13.36 3.49 13.51
C GLY A 183 12.38 3.82 12.37
N ALA A 184 11.22 3.19 12.31
CA ALA A 184 10.19 3.53 11.32
C ALA A 184 9.72 4.98 11.47
N VAL A 185 9.51 5.64 10.34
CA VAL A 185 9.00 7.01 10.27
C VAL A 185 7.53 6.99 9.87
N ILE A 186 6.67 7.54 10.73
CA ILE A 186 5.22 7.64 10.48
C ILE A 186 4.82 9.11 10.43
N ARG A 187 4.21 9.55 9.32
CA ARG A 187 3.74 10.92 9.10
C ARG A 187 2.26 10.94 8.73
N ARG A 188 1.46 11.78 9.40
CA ARG A 188 0.09 12.09 8.94
C ARG A 188 0.17 12.86 7.63
N LYS A 189 -0.78 12.57 6.75
CA LYS A 189 -0.92 13.19 5.43
C LYS A 189 -2.37 13.59 5.16
N LEU A 190 -2.58 14.24 4.02
CA LEU A 190 -3.93 14.57 3.51
C LEU A 190 -4.75 13.31 3.23
N TYR A 191 -6.04 13.50 2.98
CA TYR A 191 -6.99 12.43 2.62
C TYR A 191 -7.12 11.35 3.70
N TYR A 192 -7.01 11.73 5.00
CA TYR A 192 -7.11 10.81 6.15
C TYR A 192 -6.08 9.68 6.13
N ARG A 193 -4.93 9.90 5.49
CA ARG A 193 -3.89 8.90 5.36
C ARG A 193 -2.73 9.16 6.32
N TYR A 194 -2.02 8.08 6.69
CA TYR A 194 -0.66 8.16 7.19
C TYR A 194 0.29 7.46 6.21
N LEU A 195 1.51 7.93 6.17
CA LEU A 195 2.59 7.25 5.49
C LEU A 195 3.54 6.66 6.54
N LEU A 196 3.84 5.37 6.39
CA LEU A 196 4.89 4.70 7.15
C LEU A 196 5.99 4.31 6.17
N ARG A 197 7.22 4.53 6.58
CA ARG A 197 8.42 4.12 5.86
C ARG A 197 9.41 3.49 6.84
N TRP A 198 9.92 2.32 6.51
CA TRP A 198 10.95 1.64 7.28
C TRP A 198 11.91 0.91 6.34
N SER A 199 13.22 0.94 6.67
CA SER A 199 14.27 0.24 5.93
C SER A 199 14.99 -0.73 6.87
N SER A 200 15.27 -1.94 6.39
CA SER A 200 15.99 -2.97 7.14
C SER A 200 17.51 -2.69 7.25
N GLY A 201 18.04 -1.88 6.34
CA GLY A 201 19.45 -1.49 6.35
C GLY A 201 19.75 -0.34 7.33
N PRO A 202 21.02 -0.05 7.63
CA PRO A 202 21.38 1.13 8.39
C PRO A 202 20.85 2.36 7.66
N SER A 203 20.06 3.17 8.36
CA SER A 203 19.49 4.42 7.82
C SER A 203 20.64 5.27 7.29
N GLY A 204 20.80 5.30 5.97
CA GLY A 204 21.70 6.26 5.34
C GLY A 204 21.26 7.67 5.73
N ARG A 205 22.12 8.40 6.38
CA ARG A 205 21.97 9.81 6.77
C ARG A 205 21.87 10.70 5.53
#